data_f44acb99f6abcd1644704b70ce5527cf
#
_entry.id   f44acb99f6abcd1644704b70ce5527cf
#
_cell.length_a   1.000
_cell.length_b   1.000
_cell.length_c   1.000
_cell.angle_alpha   90.00
_cell.angle_beta   90.00
_cell.angle_gamma   90.00
#
_symmetry.space_group_name_H-M   'P 1'
#
loop_
_entity.id
_entity.type
_entity.pdbx_description
1 polymer ?
#
loop_
_entity_poly.entity_id
_entity_poly.type
_entity_poly.pdbx_seq_one_letter_code
_entity_poly.pdbx_strand_id
1 'polypeptide(L)'
;WNWMDQLVTFGHSLPEHEMGIVDCALWDLFGRTVNLPVSVIMGGARKKVKAYASSFPNIGKPDDYAEHALQCKRQGYKAYKVHAYICWDPHKWEPAPQQPGFPKEDVEVCRAVREAVGDDMVLMLDPFGVYTLEESIWVGRQLEDLDYYWLEHPMIETRSESYRRLTDALDIPILAPEHIPGGVFTRAEWILHKASDMLRIDHNFGGITACQKMVAICQAYGLKCEMHGGGWANSQILGATTEAVCEYFERGLLRPGFDYETPPPYLEAICDPLDDDGNVILPTGPGLGMELNWDYINDNLVKDQGMILKI
;
A
#
# COMPACT_ATOMS: atom_id res chain seq x y z
N TRP A 1 -7.12 8.28 -20.83
CA TRP A 1 -7.65 8.40 -19.48
C TRP A 1 -8.94 9.20 -19.44
N ASN A 2 -9.01 10.40 -19.99
CA ASN A 2 -10.24 11.22 -19.99
C ASN A 2 -11.48 10.51 -20.58
N TRP A 3 -11.31 9.68 -21.60
CA TRP A 3 -12.38 8.85 -22.16
C TRP A 3 -12.88 7.80 -21.17
N MET A 4 -11.97 7.13 -20.49
CA MET A 4 -12.30 6.11 -19.49
C MET A 4 -13.00 6.74 -18.29
N ASP A 5 -12.53 7.92 -17.84
CA ASP A 5 -13.13 8.68 -16.77
C ASP A 5 -14.58 9.10 -17.10
N GLN A 6 -14.84 9.48 -18.35
CA GLN A 6 -16.20 9.76 -18.83
C GLN A 6 -17.09 8.52 -18.82
N LEU A 7 -16.55 7.33 -19.17
CA LEU A 7 -17.32 6.08 -19.12
C LEU A 7 -17.68 5.70 -17.69
N VAL A 8 -16.80 5.94 -16.73
CA VAL A 8 -17.10 5.77 -15.29
C VAL A 8 -18.17 6.75 -14.84
N THR A 9 -17.99 8.04 -15.15
CA THR A 9 -18.81 9.13 -14.62
C THR A 9 -20.22 9.16 -15.22
N PHE A 10 -20.33 8.98 -16.54
CA PHE A 10 -21.60 9.16 -17.27
C PHE A 10 -22.25 7.86 -17.70
N GLY A 11 -21.48 6.82 -17.94
CA GLY A 11 -22.00 5.56 -18.47
C GLY A 11 -22.12 4.45 -17.42
N HIS A 12 -21.47 4.58 -16.27
CA HIS A 12 -21.28 3.50 -15.28
C HIS A 12 -20.83 2.18 -15.92
N SER A 13 -20.10 2.30 -17.03
CA SER A 13 -19.78 1.16 -17.89
C SER A 13 -18.40 0.57 -17.60
N LEU A 14 -17.56 1.29 -16.85
CA LEU A 14 -16.21 0.89 -16.51
C LEU A 14 -15.94 1.25 -15.04
N PRO A 15 -15.89 0.27 -14.13
CA PRO A 15 -15.49 0.51 -12.75
C PRO A 15 -14.05 1.05 -12.65
N GLU A 16 -13.75 1.80 -11.60
CA GLU A 16 -12.43 2.43 -11.42
C GLU A 16 -11.27 1.43 -11.40
N HIS A 17 -11.51 0.25 -10.84
CA HIS A 17 -10.51 -0.80 -10.78
C HIS A 17 -10.09 -1.28 -12.18
N GLU A 18 -11.06 -1.55 -13.06
CA GLU A 18 -10.80 -1.93 -14.45
C GLU A 18 -10.15 -0.78 -15.23
N MET A 19 -10.54 0.45 -14.94
CA MET A 19 -9.89 1.63 -15.50
C MET A 19 -8.42 1.69 -15.10
N GLY A 20 -8.11 1.39 -13.84
CA GLY A 20 -6.74 1.33 -13.32
C GLY A 20 -5.87 0.32 -14.07
N ILE A 21 -6.39 -0.88 -14.31
CA ILE A 21 -5.69 -1.93 -15.07
C ILE A 21 -5.40 -1.47 -16.50
N VAL A 22 -6.39 -0.92 -17.19
CA VAL A 22 -6.23 -0.44 -18.57
C VAL A 22 -5.25 0.72 -18.65
N ASP A 23 -5.32 1.67 -17.71
CA ASP A 23 -4.39 2.81 -17.64
C ASP A 23 -2.93 2.35 -17.45
N CYS A 24 -2.69 1.41 -16.54
CA CYS A 24 -1.37 0.83 -16.33
C CYS A 24 -0.84 0.13 -17.61
N ALA A 25 -1.68 -0.62 -18.30
CA ALA A 25 -1.31 -1.29 -19.57
C ALA A 25 -0.98 -0.26 -20.67
N LEU A 26 -1.71 0.85 -20.74
CA LEU A 26 -1.43 1.91 -21.72
C LEU A 26 -0.13 2.65 -21.40
N TRP A 27 0.17 2.88 -20.12
CA TRP A 27 1.46 3.42 -19.70
C TRP A 27 2.63 2.48 -20.01
N ASP A 28 2.46 1.17 -19.80
CA ASP A 28 3.48 0.17 -20.16
C ASP A 28 3.73 0.17 -21.67
N LEU A 29 2.67 0.11 -22.48
CA LEU A 29 2.75 0.19 -23.93
C LEU A 29 3.47 1.47 -24.40
N PHE A 30 3.11 2.62 -23.84
CA PHE A 30 3.74 3.89 -24.19
C PHE A 30 5.23 3.88 -23.84
N GLY A 31 5.59 3.49 -22.60
CA GLY A 31 6.98 3.41 -22.17
C GLY A 31 7.81 2.45 -23.04
N ARG A 32 7.27 1.29 -23.42
CA ARG A 32 7.92 0.36 -24.34
C ARG A 32 8.08 0.96 -25.75
N THR A 33 7.09 1.68 -26.23
CA THR A 33 7.13 2.32 -27.57
C THR A 33 8.24 3.37 -27.66
N VAL A 34 8.45 4.15 -26.60
CA VAL A 34 9.50 5.18 -26.56
C VAL A 34 10.82 4.67 -25.94
N ASN A 35 10.85 3.40 -25.54
CA ASN A 35 11.99 2.74 -24.91
C ASN A 35 12.50 3.42 -23.61
N LEU A 36 11.57 3.85 -22.75
CA LEU A 36 11.84 4.50 -21.46
C LEU A 36 10.99 3.90 -20.35
N PRO A 37 11.52 3.85 -19.10
CA PRO A 37 10.69 3.55 -17.93
C PRO A 37 9.59 4.60 -17.75
N VAL A 38 8.42 4.19 -17.28
CA VAL A 38 7.30 5.09 -16.99
C VAL A 38 7.70 6.17 -15.99
N SER A 39 8.46 5.83 -14.96
CA SER A 39 8.97 6.79 -13.97
C SER A 39 9.79 7.93 -14.61
N VAL A 40 10.62 7.61 -15.61
CA VAL A 40 11.41 8.61 -16.34
C VAL A 40 10.52 9.51 -17.17
N ILE A 41 9.51 8.96 -17.85
CA ILE A 41 8.53 9.73 -18.63
C ILE A 41 7.76 10.70 -17.74
N MET A 42 7.45 10.29 -16.50
CA MET A 42 6.76 11.10 -15.51
C MET A 42 7.64 12.15 -14.80
N GLY A 43 8.95 12.20 -15.09
CA GLY A 43 9.85 13.19 -14.52
C GLY A 43 11.09 12.63 -13.80
N GLY A 44 11.08 11.39 -13.38
CA GLY A 44 12.22 10.64 -12.85
C GLY A 44 12.90 11.29 -11.65
N ALA A 45 12.51 10.92 -10.41
CA ALA A 45 13.08 11.48 -9.21
C ALA A 45 14.07 10.51 -8.50
N ARG A 46 13.76 9.23 -8.47
CA ARG A 46 14.47 8.21 -7.66
C ARG A 46 14.73 6.93 -8.43
N LYS A 47 15.83 6.24 -8.07
CA LYS A 47 16.15 4.88 -8.56
C LYS A 47 15.98 3.82 -7.48
N LYS A 48 15.87 4.24 -6.24
CA LYS A 48 15.60 3.40 -5.09
C LYS A 48 14.73 4.14 -4.08
N VAL A 49 13.96 3.40 -3.30
CA VAL A 49 12.99 3.91 -2.32
C VAL A 49 13.13 3.12 -1.04
N LYS A 50 13.12 3.78 0.11
CA LYS A 50 13.04 3.10 1.41
C LYS A 50 11.86 2.15 1.43
N ALA A 51 12.04 0.96 1.97
CA ALA A 51 10.94 0.01 2.16
C ALA A 51 10.54 -0.10 3.62
N TYR A 52 9.24 -0.29 3.85
CA TYR A 52 8.78 -0.90 5.09
C TYR A 52 8.33 -2.34 4.86
N ALA A 53 8.63 -3.18 5.85
CA ALA A 53 8.09 -4.54 5.88
C ALA A 53 6.64 -4.48 6.38
N SER A 54 5.69 -4.79 5.52
CA SER A 54 4.27 -4.88 5.88
C SER A 54 3.95 -6.32 6.31
N SER A 55 3.62 -6.54 7.60
CA SER A 55 3.37 -7.89 8.11
C SER A 55 2.06 -8.47 7.57
N PHE A 56 2.00 -9.79 7.41
CA PHE A 56 0.74 -10.49 7.25
C PHE A 56 -0.08 -10.39 8.56
N PRO A 57 -1.42 -10.31 8.54
CA PRO A 57 -2.22 -10.35 9.76
C PRO A 57 -2.23 -11.76 10.39
N ASN A 58 -2.54 -11.83 11.67
CA ASN A 58 -2.79 -13.11 12.39
C ASN A 58 -1.59 -14.08 12.35
N ILE A 59 -0.35 -13.55 12.37
CA ILE A 59 0.85 -14.41 12.27
C ILE A 59 1.21 -15.13 13.58
N GLY A 60 0.67 -14.71 14.70
CA GLY A 60 0.96 -15.33 15.98
C GLY A 60 0.59 -14.47 17.18
N LYS A 61 1.22 -14.75 18.32
CA LYS A 61 1.13 -13.98 19.55
C LYS A 61 2.02 -12.72 19.46
N PRO A 62 1.96 -11.78 20.42
CA PRO A 62 2.81 -10.61 20.43
C PRO A 62 4.31 -10.91 20.23
N ASP A 63 4.84 -11.97 20.85
CA ASP A 63 6.25 -12.37 20.71
C ASP A 63 6.57 -12.84 19.28
N ASP A 64 5.63 -13.46 18.56
CA ASP A 64 5.84 -13.89 17.17
C ASP A 64 5.96 -12.68 16.23
N TYR A 65 5.17 -11.63 16.45
CA TYR A 65 5.28 -10.35 15.75
C TYR A 65 6.61 -9.65 16.06
N ALA A 66 7.00 -9.64 17.35
CA ALA A 66 8.27 -9.06 17.78
C ALA A 66 9.47 -9.76 17.11
N GLU A 67 9.49 -11.10 17.07
CA GLU A 67 10.55 -11.85 16.39
C GLU A 67 10.52 -11.63 14.87
N HIS A 68 9.35 -11.56 14.24
CA HIS A 68 9.22 -11.24 12.82
C HIS A 68 9.76 -9.84 12.50
N ALA A 69 9.44 -8.83 13.32
CA ALA A 69 9.97 -7.47 13.17
C ALA A 69 11.50 -7.44 13.31
N LEU A 70 12.07 -8.19 14.28
CA LEU A 70 13.52 -8.37 14.42
C LEU A 70 14.13 -9.06 13.20
N GLN A 71 13.46 -10.05 12.62
CA GLN A 71 13.92 -10.70 11.39
C GLN A 71 13.94 -9.69 10.22
N CYS A 72 12.89 -8.89 10.05
CA CYS A 72 12.87 -7.83 9.04
C CYS A 72 13.97 -6.79 9.27
N LYS A 73 14.23 -6.40 10.53
CA LYS A 73 15.33 -5.50 10.88
C LYS A 73 16.69 -6.08 10.49
N ARG A 74 16.92 -7.38 10.72
CA ARG A 74 18.17 -8.08 10.29
C ARG A 74 18.31 -8.16 8.77
N GLN A 75 17.19 -8.16 8.02
CA GLN A 75 17.18 -8.10 6.55
C GLN A 75 17.41 -6.68 5.99
N GLY A 76 17.62 -5.69 6.84
CA GLY A 76 17.92 -4.31 6.45
C GLY A 76 16.75 -3.33 6.51
N TYR A 77 15.51 -3.79 6.70
CA TYR A 77 14.36 -2.88 6.81
C TYR A 77 14.55 -1.88 7.96
N LYS A 78 14.22 -0.62 7.69
CA LYS A 78 14.24 0.47 8.68
C LYS A 78 12.86 0.84 9.20
N ALA A 79 11.82 0.23 8.63
CA ALA A 79 10.44 0.45 9.00
C ALA A 79 9.64 -0.86 8.94
N TYR A 80 8.61 -0.97 9.81
CA TYR A 80 7.77 -2.14 9.91
C TYR A 80 6.32 -1.74 10.19
N LYS A 81 5.38 -2.26 9.39
CA LYS A 81 3.94 -2.05 9.58
C LYS A 81 3.31 -3.31 10.15
N VAL A 82 2.64 -3.13 11.28
CA VAL A 82 1.88 -4.20 11.95
C VAL A 82 0.49 -4.29 11.32
N HIS A 83 0.09 -5.51 10.91
CA HIS A 83 -1.29 -5.94 10.77
C HIS A 83 -1.51 -7.01 11.84
N ALA A 84 -2.15 -6.67 12.95
CA ALA A 84 -2.28 -7.61 14.07
C ALA A 84 -3.45 -8.59 13.89
N TYR A 85 -4.54 -8.43 14.62
CA TYR A 85 -5.64 -9.39 14.62
C TYR A 85 -6.83 -8.88 13.82
N ILE A 86 -6.97 -9.35 12.59
CA ILE A 86 -8.03 -8.95 11.66
C ILE A 86 -9.01 -10.09 11.50
N CYS A 87 -10.26 -9.92 11.99
CA CYS A 87 -11.31 -10.94 11.97
C CYS A 87 -10.85 -12.28 12.55
N TRP A 88 -9.96 -12.24 13.57
CA TRP A 88 -9.34 -13.39 14.20
C TRP A 88 -9.31 -13.22 15.72
N ASP A 89 -9.84 -14.20 16.47
CA ASP A 89 -9.81 -14.20 17.93
C ASP A 89 -8.44 -14.67 18.45
N PRO A 90 -7.61 -13.77 19.01
CA PRO A 90 -6.27 -14.12 19.51
C PRO A 90 -6.29 -14.98 20.78
N HIS A 91 -7.42 -15.05 21.49
CA HIS A 91 -7.56 -15.85 22.71
C HIS A 91 -7.97 -17.29 22.41
N LYS A 92 -8.89 -17.47 21.44
CA LYS A 92 -9.37 -18.79 21.02
C LYS A 92 -8.58 -19.37 19.86
N TRP A 93 -7.83 -18.50 19.16
CA TRP A 93 -7.04 -18.86 18.00
C TRP A 93 -7.88 -19.39 16.83
N GLU A 94 -8.98 -18.68 16.54
CA GLU A 94 -9.95 -19.03 15.51
C GLU A 94 -10.50 -17.80 14.79
N PRO A 95 -11.07 -17.94 13.56
CA PRO A 95 -11.73 -16.83 12.86
C PRO A 95 -12.88 -16.22 13.67
N ALA A 96 -12.95 -14.91 13.74
CA ALA A 96 -13.97 -14.15 14.47
C ALA A 96 -14.60 -13.04 13.59
N PRO A 97 -15.32 -13.38 12.51
CA PRO A 97 -15.85 -12.39 11.57
C PRO A 97 -16.93 -11.48 12.17
N GLN A 98 -17.50 -11.85 13.31
CA GLN A 98 -18.52 -11.06 14.04
C GLN A 98 -17.90 -10.15 15.13
N GLN A 99 -16.62 -10.32 15.41
CA GLN A 99 -15.81 -9.46 16.26
C GLN A 99 -14.52 -9.15 15.50
N PRO A 100 -14.56 -8.24 14.52
CA PRO A 100 -13.48 -8.08 13.57
C PRO A 100 -12.20 -7.47 14.16
N GLY A 101 -12.28 -6.69 15.22
CA GLY A 101 -11.16 -5.99 15.85
C GLY A 101 -10.89 -6.40 17.29
N PHE A 102 -9.63 -6.37 17.69
CA PHE A 102 -9.14 -6.65 19.03
C PHE A 102 -8.14 -5.56 19.47
N PRO A 103 -8.62 -4.31 19.67
CA PRO A 103 -7.75 -3.13 19.82
C PRO A 103 -6.77 -3.23 21.01
N LYS A 104 -7.12 -3.92 22.10
CA LYS A 104 -6.22 -4.09 23.25
C LYS A 104 -5.07 -5.03 22.94
N GLU A 105 -5.40 -6.14 22.33
CA GLU A 105 -4.44 -7.18 21.91
C GLU A 105 -3.53 -6.65 20.79
N ASP A 106 -4.05 -5.81 19.90
CA ASP A 106 -3.27 -5.14 18.86
C ASP A 106 -2.24 -4.17 19.48
N VAL A 107 -2.63 -3.43 20.52
CA VAL A 107 -1.69 -2.58 21.28
C VAL A 107 -0.63 -3.42 22.02
N GLU A 108 -0.98 -4.60 22.53
CA GLU A 108 0.02 -5.51 23.12
C GLU A 108 1.04 -5.97 22.08
N VAL A 109 0.60 -6.29 20.85
CA VAL A 109 1.50 -6.58 19.71
C VAL A 109 2.39 -5.37 19.41
N CYS A 110 1.81 -4.18 19.30
CA CYS A 110 2.57 -2.96 19.01
C CYS A 110 3.63 -2.68 20.08
N ARG A 111 3.32 -2.89 21.35
CA ARG A 111 4.27 -2.74 22.46
C ARG A 111 5.39 -3.76 22.38
N ALA A 112 5.08 -5.03 22.17
CA ALA A 112 6.08 -6.09 22.05
C ALA A 112 7.03 -5.85 20.85
N VAL A 113 6.50 -5.37 19.72
CA VAL A 113 7.32 -5.01 18.55
C VAL A 113 8.25 -3.85 18.89
N ARG A 114 7.74 -2.75 19.51
CA ARG A 114 8.57 -1.59 19.88
C ARG A 114 9.68 -1.98 20.87
N GLU A 115 9.34 -2.76 21.90
CA GLU A 115 10.32 -3.24 22.88
C GLU A 115 11.42 -4.10 22.25
N ALA A 116 11.07 -4.92 21.26
CA ALA A 116 12.02 -5.78 20.58
C ALA A 116 12.94 -5.02 19.62
N VAL A 117 12.41 -4.14 18.77
CA VAL A 117 13.20 -3.48 17.73
C VAL A 117 13.90 -2.21 18.20
N GLY A 118 13.50 -1.62 19.33
CA GLY A 118 14.05 -0.36 19.86
C GLY A 118 13.60 0.87 19.10
N ASP A 119 14.24 2.02 19.33
CA ASP A 119 13.81 3.34 18.86
C ASP A 119 14.28 3.66 17.43
N ASP A 120 15.20 2.90 16.88
CA ASP A 120 15.80 3.15 15.56
C ASP A 120 15.04 2.53 14.38
N MET A 121 13.91 1.89 14.64
CA MET A 121 13.01 1.36 13.62
C MET A 121 11.68 2.12 13.61
N VAL A 122 11.30 2.64 12.45
CA VAL A 122 10.00 3.31 12.27
C VAL A 122 8.88 2.27 12.28
N LEU A 123 7.83 2.52 13.06
CA LEU A 123 6.72 1.58 13.22
C LEU A 123 5.40 2.20 12.80
N MET A 124 4.51 1.41 12.24
CA MET A 124 3.18 1.78 11.80
C MET A 124 2.18 0.70 12.18
N LEU A 125 0.90 1.08 12.34
CA LEU A 125 -0.19 0.13 12.53
C LEU A 125 -1.26 0.33 11.46
N ASP A 126 -1.72 -0.79 10.90
CA ASP A 126 -2.88 -0.86 10.02
C ASP A 126 -3.83 -1.96 10.53
N PRO A 127 -4.93 -1.59 11.19
CA PRO A 127 -5.95 -2.52 11.68
C PRO A 127 -7.01 -2.87 10.64
N PHE A 128 -6.85 -2.44 9.39
CA PHE A 128 -7.72 -2.82 8.27
C PHE A 128 -9.20 -2.44 8.45
N GLY A 129 -9.47 -1.24 8.96
CA GLY A 129 -10.82 -0.67 9.03
C GLY A 129 -11.76 -1.31 10.06
N VAL A 130 -11.23 -2.06 11.04
CA VAL A 130 -12.06 -2.89 11.93
C VAL A 130 -12.45 -2.23 13.25
N TYR A 131 -11.95 -1.02 13.54
CA TYR A 131 -12.25 -0.33 14.81
C TYR A 131 -13.46 0.60 14.70
N THR A 132 -14.05 0.90 15.84
CA THR A 132 -14.94 2.04 16.03
C THR A 132 -14.12 3.33 16.19
N LEU A 133 -14.77 4.50 16.16
CA LEU A 133 -14.11 5.79 16.39
C LEU A 133 -13.47 5.85 17.79
N GLU A 134 -14.17 5.38 18.82
CA GLU A 134 -13.70 5.36 20.20
C GLU A 134 -12.47 4.46 20.36
N GLU A 135 -12.49 3.27 19.75
CA GLU A 135 -11.36 2.35 19.73
C GLU A 135 -10.18 2.93 18.96
N SER A 136 -10.41 3.56 17.80
CA SER A 136 -9.37 4.22 17.00
C SER A 136 -8.68 5.34 17.78
N ILE A 137 -9.43 6.17 18.50
CA ILE A 137 -8.86 7.22 19.35
C ILE A 137 -8.04 6.61 20.51
N TRP A 138 -8.58 5.56 21.14
CA TRP A 138 -7.88 4.90 22.23
C TRP A 138 -6.57 4.25 21.76
N VAL A 139 -6.61 3.50 20.64
CA VAL A 139 -5.42 2.89 20.04
C VAL A 139 -4.42 3.97 19.63
N GLY A 140 -4.86 5.03 18.95
CA GLY A 140 -4.00 6.13 18.52
C GLY A 140 -3.21 6.73 19.67
N ARG A 141 -3.84 6.97 20.83
CA ARG A 141 -3.16 7.45 22.05
C ARG A 141 -2.09 6.48 22.55
N GLN A 142 -2.33 5.17 22.47
CA GLN A 142 -1.32 4.17 22.83
C GLN A 142 -0.14 4.16 21.84
N LEU A 143 -0.41 4.38 20.56
CA LEU A 143 0.61 4.45 19.52
C LEU A 143 1.47 5.71 19.62
N GLU A 144 0.91 6.85 20.07
CA GLU A 144 1.65 8.08 20.39
C GLU A 144 2.67 7.80 21.50
N ASP A 145 2.26 7.10 22.58
CA ASP A 145 3.15 6.71 23.68
C ASP A 145 4.27 5.73 23.25
N LEU A 146 4.03 4.98 22.15
CA LEU A 146 4.96 4.02 21.59
C LEU A 146 5.79 4.59 20.42
N ASP A 147 5.67 5.89 20.10
CA ASP A 147 6.36 6.56 19.00
C ASP A 147 6.14 5.86 17.63
N TYR A 148 4.89 5.51 17.32
CA TYR A 148 4.48 5.02 16.00
C TYR A 148 4.33 6.18 15.03
N TYR A 149 4.68 5.97 13.76
CA TYR A 149 4.73 7.01 12.75
C TYR A 149 3.35 7.38 12.21
N TRP A 150 2.50 6.39 11.91
CA TRP A 150 1.11 6.62 11.52
C TRP A 150 0.17 5.50 12.00
N LEU A 151 -1.11 5.85 12.06
CA LEU A 151 -2.23 4.92 12.17
C LEU A 151 -2.98 4.92 10.82
N GLU A 152 -2.96 3.76 10.13
CA GLU A 152 -3.52 3.59 8.80
C GLU A 152 -4.91 2.96 8.88
N HIS A 153 -5.86 3.47 8.09
CA HIS A 153 -7.17 2.87 7.85
C HIS A 153 -7.82 2.20 9.09
N PRO A 154 -7.95 2.91 10.23
CA PRO A 154 -8.43 2.25 11.46
C PRO A 154 -9.93 1.93 11.46
N MET A 155 -10.74 2.65 10.68
CA MET A 155 -12.19 2.53 10.61
C MET A 155 -12.67 2.36 9.18
N ILE A 156 -13.93 1.89 9.01
CA ILE A 156 -14.61 1.92 7.72
C ILE A 156 -14.65 3.36 7.17
N GLU A 157 -14.22 3.54 5.93
CA GLU A 157 -13.98 4.85 5.29
C GLU A 157 -15.22 5.48 4.63
N THR A 158 -16.41 5.03 4.98
CA THR A 158 -17.66 5.52 4.34
C THR A 158 -18.04 6.95 4.74
N ARG A 159 -17.40 7.52 5.77
CA ARG A 159 -17.71 8.85 6.29
C ARG A 159 -16.46 9.63 6.70
N SER A 160 -16.10 10.63 5.90
CA SER A 160 -15.00 11.55 6.19
C SER A 160 -15.16 12.30 7.52
N GLU A 161 -16.41 12.56 7.95
CA GLU A 161 -16.66 13.26 9.23
C GLU A 161 -16.15 12.47 10.46
N SER A 162 -16.26 11.14 10.46
CA SER A 162 -15.69 10.32 11.54
C SER A 162 -14.16 10.38 11.57
N TYR A 163 -13.55 10.39 10.40
CA TYR A 163 -12.10 10.56 10.26
C TYR A 163 -11.63 11.97 10.64
N ARG A 164 -12.38 13.03 10.29
CA ARG A 164 -12.09 14.39 10.76
C ARG A 164 -12.07 14.47 12.30
N ARG A 165 -13.03 13.80 12.97
CA ARG A 165 -13.03 13.70 14.43
C ARG A 165 -11.83 12.92 14.98
N LEU A 166 -11.36 11.94 14.26
CA LEU A 166 -10.17 11.16 14.61
C LEU A 166 -8.91 12.03 14.50
N THR A 167 -8.71 12.72 13.37
CA THR A 167 -7.56 13.62 13.17
C THR A 167 -7.58 14.80 14.16
N ASP A 168 -8.76 15.35 14.49
CA ASP A 168 -8.88 16.39 15.52
C ASP A 168 -8.51 15.89 16.94
N ALA A 169 -8.57 14.59 17.22
CA ALA A 169 -8.37 14.00 18.53
C ALA A 169 -6.95 13.46 18.78
N LEU A 170 -6.16 13.23 17.75
CA LEU A 170 -4.85 12.57 17.81
C LEU A 170 -3.75 13.47 17.24
N ASP A 171 -2.53 13.29 17.77
CA ASP A 171 -1.32 13.92 17.24
C ASP A 171 -0.57 12.98 16.26
N ILE A 172 -0.77 11.64 16.36
CA ILE A 172 -0.24 10.68 15.39
C ILE A 172 -0.92 10.88 14.02
N PRO A 173 -0.16 10.95 12.91
CA PRO A 173 -0.73 11.08 11.58
C PRO A 173 -1.70 9.95 11.23
N ILE A 174 -2.84 10.29 10.65
CA ILE A 174 -3.83 9.37 10.11
C ILE A 174 -3.62 9.22 8.62
N LEU A 175 -3.26 8.01 8.17
CA LEU A 175 -3.10 7.66 6.77
C LEU A 175 -4.39 7.04 6.24
N ALA A 176 -5.11 7.79 5.40
CA ALA A 176 -6.41 7.42 4.81
C ALA A 176 -6.77 8.37 3.65
N PRO A 177 -7.78 8.11 2.83
CA PRO A 177 -8.55 6.87 2.74
C PRO A 177 -7.82 5.83 1.87
N GLU A 178 -8.05 4.56 2.12
CA GLU A 178 -7.43 3.45 1.40
C GLU A 178 -8.38 2.83 0.38
N HIS A 179 -9.49 2.26 0.85
CA HIS A 179 -10.39 1.42 0.06
C HIS A 179 -11.64 2.10 -0.49
N ILE A 180 -11.84 3.38 -0.20
CA ILE A 180 -13.02 4.08 -0.71
C ILE A 180 -12.85 4.44 -2.20
N PRO A 181 -13.86 4.16 -3.06
CA PRO A 181 -13.84 4.55 -4.46
C PRO A 181 -13.84 6.07 -4.66
N GLY A 182 -13.69 6.53 -5.91
CA GLY A 182 -13.72 7.94 -6.28
C GLY A 182 -12.34 8.55 -6.55
N GLY A 183 -11.27 7.75 -6.47
CA GLY A 183 -9.94 8.11 -6.91
C GLY A 183 -9.50 9.51 -6.46
N VAL A 184 -9.16 10.35 -7.44
CA VAL A 184 -8.71 11.74 -7.21
C VAL A 184 -9.77 12.60 -6.51
N PHE A 185 -11.04 12.43 -6.87
CA PHE A 185 -12.13 13.26 -6.35
C PHE A 185 -12.37 13.00 -4.86
N THR A 186 -12.45 11.74 -4.46
CA THR A 186 -12.59 11.37 -3.04
C THR A 186 -11.42 11.88 -2.20
N ARG A 187 -10.17 11.72 -2.69
CA ARG A 187 -8.98 12.19 -1.96
C ARG A 187 -8.97 13.71 -1.82
N ALA A 188 -9.41 14.45 -2.84
CA ALA A 188 -9.55 15.89 -2.75
C ALA A 188 -10.60 16.32 -1.69
N GLU A 189 -11.76 15.65 -1.64
CA GLU A 189 -12.77 15.89 -0.61
C GLU A 189 -12.25 15.59 0.80
N TRP A 190 -11.47 14.52 0.97
CA TRP A 190 -10.87 14.19 2.27
C TRP A 190 -9.89 15.24 2.75
N ILE A 191 -9.07 15.80 1.86
CA ILE A 191 -8.19 16.95 2.19
C ILE A 191 -9.02 18.16 2.61
N LEU A 192 -10.06 18.52 1.84
CA LEU A 192 -10.91 19.67 2.15
C LEU A 192 -11.61 19.53 3.50
N HIS A 193 -12.00 18.33 3.87
CA HIS A 193 -12.65 18.04 5.16
C HIS A 193 -11.66 17.80 6.30
N LYS A 194 -10.35 17.83 6.06
CA LYS A 194 -9.30 17.50 7.03
C LYS A 194 -9.53 16.11 7.66
N ALA A 195 -9.94 15.15 6.83
CA ALA A 195 -10.27 13.81 7.28
C ALA A 195 -9.05 12.87 7.32
N SER A 196 -7.89 13.33 6.89
CA SER A 196 -6.62 12.61 7.00
C SER A 196 -5.45 13.58 7.01
N ASP A 197 -4.35 13.19 7.62
CA ASP A 197 -3.09 13.94 7.66
C ASP A 197 -2.18 13.54 6.52
N MET A 198 -2.31 12.30 6.04
CA MET A 198 -1.61 11.74 4.90
C MET A 198 -2.61 10.99 4.02
N LEU A 199 -2.44 11.04 2.69
CA LEU A 199 -3.30 10.30 1.78
C LEU A 199 -2.74 8.91 1.48
N ARG A 200 -3.61 7.90 1.58
CA ARG A 200 -3.34 6.58 1.00
C ARG A 200 -3.78 6.57 -0.45
N ILE A 201 -2.86 6.30 -1.37
CA ILE A 201 -3.15 6.28 -2.81
C ILE A 201 -2.86 4.91 -3.41
N ASP A 202 -3.64 4.52 -4.40
CA ASP A 202 -3.57 3.20 -5.01
C ASP A 202 -3.84 3.29 -6.51
N HIS A 203 -3.00 2.64 -7.31
CA HIS A 203 -3.21 2.55 -8.76
C HIS A 203 -4.48 1.79 -9.16
N ASN A 204 -5.06 1.00 -8.24
CA ASN A 204 -6.36 0.36 -8.45
C ASN A 204 -7.50 1.37 -8.60
N PHE A 205 -7.36 2.60 -8.11
CA PHE A 205 -8.36 3.66 -8.26
C PHE A 205 -8.00 4.63 -9.39
N GLY A 206 -8.03 4.14 -10.63
CA GLY A 206 -7.84 4.95 -11.83
C GLY A 206 -6.42 4.95 -12.41
N GLY A 207 -5.55 4.05 -11.96
CA GLY A 207 -4.24 3.81 -12.57
C GLY A 207 -3.15 4.81 -12.20
N ILE A 208 -2.06 4.73 -12.93
CA ILE A 208 -0.89 5.60 -12.80
C ILE A 208 -1.26 7.07 -12.99
N THR A 209 -2.14 7.35 -13.97
CA THR A 209 -2.60 8.72 -14.26
C THR A 209 -3.34 9.34 -13.08
N ALA A 210 -4.21 8.59 -12.41
CA ALA A 210 -4.90 9.07 -11.21
C ALA A 210 -3.91 9.29 -10.06
N CYS A 211 -2.97 8.36 -9.84
CA CYS A 211 -1.95 8.50 -8.81
C CYS A 211 -1.07 9.75 -9.01
N GLN A 212 -0.65 10.06 -10.24
CA GLN A 212 0.06 11.31 -10.52
C GLN A 212 -0.72 12.55 -10.08
N LYS A 213 -2.04 12.58 -10.35
CA LYS A 213 -2.90 13.70 -9.93
C LYS A 213 -3.01 13.78 -8.41
N MET A 214 -3.15 12.64 -7.72
CA MET A 214 -3.21 12.58 -6.26
C MET A 214 -1.89 13.05 -5.64
N VAL A 215 -0.74 12.63 -6.16
CA VAL A 215 0.59 13.12 -5.76
C VAL A 215 0.69 14.62 -5.94
N ALA A 216 0.26 15.16 -7.10
CA ALA A 216 0.28 16.59 -7.36
C ALA A 216 -0.60 17.41 -6.39
N ILE A 217 -1.77 16.89 -6.03
CA ILE A 217 -2.63 17.50 -5.01
C ILE A 217 -1.91 17.49 -3.64
N CYS A 218 -1.32 16.38 -3.22
CA CYS A 218 -0.56 16.32 -1.96
C CYS A 218 0.57 17.36 -1.96
N GLN A 219 1.35 17.46 -3.04
CA GLN A 219 2.39 18.47 -3.18
C GLN A 219 1.85 19.90 -3.04
N ALA A 220 0.72 20.19 -3.69
CA ALA A 220 0.11 21.52 -3.67
C ALA A 220 -0.39 21.94 -2.28
N TYR A 221 -0.83 20.97 -1.47
CA TYR A 221 -1.30 21.20 -0.09
C TYR A 221 -0.21 21.01 0.97
N GLY A 222 1.01 20.62 0.58
CA GLY A 222 2.10 20.33 1.52
C GLY A 222 1.86 19.08 2.37
N LEU A 223 1.08 18.12 1.84
CA LEU A 223 0.77 16.84 2.48
C LEU A 223 1.68 15.72 1.96
N LYS A 224 1.87 14.71 2.78
CA LYS A 224 2.43 13.43 2.33
C LYS A 224 1.33 12.51 1.79
N CYS A 225 1.74 11.56 0.97
CA CYS A 225 0.93 10.41 0.60
C CYS A 225 1.81 9.15 0.60
N GLU A 226 1.17 7.99 0.75
CA GLU A 226 1.87 6.70 0.65
C GLU A 226 1.10 5.78 -0.32
N MET A 227 1.87 4.98 -1.09
CA MET A 227 1.29 4.02 -2.03
C MET A 227 0.81 2.79 -1.27
N HIS A 228 -0.44 2.35 -1.55
CA HIS A 228 -0.97 1.10 -1.04
C HIS A 228 -0.39 -0.09 -1.82
N GLY A 229 0.21 -1.03 -1.09
CA GLY A 229 0.83 -2.22 -1.66
C GLY A 229 2.08 -1.95 -2.48
N GLY A 230 2.65 -3.04 -2.97
CA GLY A 230 3.80 -3.04 -3.87
C GLY A 230 3.40 -3.14 -5.35
N GLY A 231 4.34 -3.61 -6.16
CA GLY A 231 4.11 -3.94 -7.56
C GLY A 231 4.73 -2.97 -8.56
N TRP A 232 4.68 -3.38 -9.82
CA TRP A 232 5.36 -2.69 -10.93
C TRP A 232 4.86 -1.26 -11.16
N ALA A 233 3.55 -1.04 -11.09
CA ALA A 233 2.96 0.30 -11.26
C ALA A 233 3.38 1.23 -10.12
N ASN A 234 3.31 0.77 -8.87
CA ASN A 234 3.72 1.53 -7.70
C ASN A 234 5.21 1.89 -7.73
N SER A 235 6.06 0.96 -8.18
CA SER A 235 7.50 1.22 -8.40
C SER A 235 7.74 2.40 -9.34
N GLN A 236 6.98 2.50 -10.43
CA GLN A 236 7.11 3.58 -11.39
C GLN A 236 6.60 4.92 -10.83
N ILE A 237 5.48 4.91 -10.09
CA ILE A 237 4.93 6.12 -9.45
C ILE A 237 5.92 6.65 -8.40
N LEU A 238 6.44 5.76 -7.54
CA LEU A 238 7.44 6.11 -6.53
C LEU A 238 8.73 6.62 -7.16
N GLY A 239 9.17 6.04 -8.28
CA GLY A 239 10.31 6.49 -9.04
C GLY A 239 10.18 7.91 -9.59
N ALA A 240 8.96 8.36 -9.86
CA ALA A 240 8.65 9.71 -10.34
C ALA A 240 8.34 10.70 -9.21
N THR A 241 8.20 10.24 -7.95
CA THR A 241 7.81 11.07 -6.81
C THR A 241 9.00 11.30 -5.88
N THR A 242 9.11 12.48 -5.28
CA THR A 242 10.16 12.76 -4.29
C THR A 242 9.84 12.15 -2.92
N GLU A 243 10.87 11.83 -2.14
CA GLU A 243 10.73 11.31 -0.78
C GLU A 243 9.92 12.24 0.15
N ALA A 244 10.02 13.55 -0.07
CA ALA A 244 9.26 14.53 0.72
C ALA A 244 7.74 14.39 0.59
N VAL A 245 7.25 13.76 -0.47
CA VAL A 245 5.82 13.60 -0.76
C VAL A 245 5.36 12.16 -0.53
N CYS A 246 6.12 11.16 -1.02
CA CYS A 246 5.82 9.76 -0.82
C CYS A 246 7.10 9.03 -0.40
N GLU A 247 7.15 8.57 0.82
CA GLU A 247 8.41 8.21 1.46
C GLU A 247 8.80 6.75 1.21
N TYR A 248 7.85 5.84 1.36
CA TYR A 248 8.13 4.42 1.41
C TYR A 248 7.56 3.61 0.25
N PHE A 249 8.20 2.48 -0.01
CA PHE A 249 7.64 1.36 -0.75
C PHE A 249 7.06 0.35 0.26
N GLU A 250 5.80 -0.01 0.13
CA GLU A 250 5.18 -1.09 0.90
C GLU A 250 5.61 -2.44 0.36
N ARG A 251 6.42 -3.19 1.11
CA ARG A 251 6.82 -4.53 0.74
C ARG A 251 6.08 -5.57 1.57
N GLY A 252 5.33 -6.39 0.94
CA GLY A 252 4.59 -7.46 1.63
C GLY A 252 3.25 -7.76 0.96
N LEU A 253 2.35 -8.50 1.62
CA LEU A 253 2.33 -8.81 3.07
C LEU A 253 3.34 -9.92 3.40
N LEU A 254 4.25 -9.64 4.32
CA LEU A 254 5.31 -10.56 4.72
C LEU A 254 4.88 -11.45 5.90
N ARG A 255 5.24 -12.73 5.84
CA ARG A 255 5.03 -13.68 6.93
C ARG A 255 6.24 -14.59 7.11
N PRO A 256 6.49 -15.08 8.33
CA PRO A 256 7.61 -15.98 8.60
C PRO A 256 7.61 -17.21 7.68
N GLY A 257 8.80 -17.60 7.21
CA GLY A 257 8.99 -18.81 6.42
C GLY A 257 8.58 -18.74 4.94
N PHE A 258 8.17 -17.58 4.43
CA PHE A 258 7.88 -17.36 3.02
C PHE A 258 9.09 -16.75 2.30
N ASP A 259 9.32 -17.22 1.08
CA ASP A 259 10.29 -16.65 0.14
C ASP A 259 9.62 -15.54 -0.69
N TYR A 260 10.15 -14.33 -0.58
CA TYR A 260 9.71 -13.15 -1.35
C TYR A 260 10.77 -12.69 -2.36
N GLU A 261 11.89 -13.40 -2.45
CA GLU A 261 12.99 -13.07 -3.35
C GLU A 261 12.94 -13.87 -4.66
N THR A 262 12.29 -15.04 -4.66
CA THR A 262 12.09 -15.86 -5.86
C THR A 262 10.92 -15.31 -6.68
N PRO A 263 11.14 -14.89 -7.94
CA PRO A 263 10.06 -14.42 -8.79
C PRO A 263 9.05 -15.55 -9.08
N PRO A 264 7.74 -15.21 -9.24
CA PRO A 264 6.77 -16.15 -9.76
C PRO A 264 7.21 -16.69 -11.12
N PRO A 265 6.90 -17.96 -11.47
CA PRO A 265 7.46 -18.61 -12.66
C PRO A 265 7.10 -17.93 -14.00
N TYR A 266 6.09 -17.08 -14.03
CA TYR A 266 5.69 -16.27 -15.19
C TYR A 266 6.42 -14.92 -15.31
N LEU A 267 7.32 -14.58 -14.34
CA LEU A 267 8.15 -13.38 -14.35
C LEU A 267 9.64 -13.76 -14.38
N GLU A 268 10.46 -12.92 -15.00
CA GLU A 268 11.92 -13.08 -15.01
C GLU A 268 12.58 -12.50 -13.74
N ALA A 269 11.91 -11.54 -13.08
CA ALA A 269 12.41 -10.89 -11.86
C ALA A 269 11.25 -10.43 -10.96
N ILE A 270 11.55 -10.13 -9.68
CA ILE A 270 10.63 -9.42 -8.78
C ILE A 270 10.69 -7.90 -9.04
N CYS A 271 9.62 -7.18 -8.68
CA CYS A 271 9.55 -5.73 -8.87
C CYS A 271 10.27 -4.93 -7.77
N ASP A 272 10.64 -5.57 -6.67
CA ASP A 272 11.00 -4.94 -5.40
C ASP A 272 12.21 -5.59 -4.70
N PRO A 273 13.32 -5.90 -5.42
CA PRO A 273 14.52 -6.42 -4.78
C PRO A 273 15.07 -5.39 -3.78
N LEU A 274 15.46 -5.87 -2.58
CA LEU A 274 16.07 -5.01 -1.56
C LEU A 274 17.57 -4.89 -1.75
N ASP A 275 18.10 -3.69 -1.47
CA ASP A 275 19.52 -3.50 -1.20
C ASP A 275 19.85 -3.76 0.29
N ASP A 276 21.15 -3.79 0.62
CA ASP A 276 21.64 -4.02 2.00
C ASP A 276 21.20 -2.93 3.00
N ASP A 277 20.77 -1.76 2.49
CA ASP A 277 20.30 -0.63 3.30
C ASP A 277 18.78 -0.64 3.52
N GLY A 278 18.07 -1.64 2.99
CA GLY A 278 16.61 -1.78 3.10
C GLY A 278 15.81 -0.88 2.14
N ASN A 279 16.41 -0.51 1.01
CA ASN A 279 15.69 0.17 -0.05
C ASN A 279 15.30 -0.82 -1.14
N VAL A 280 14.14 -0.66 -1.71
CA VAL A 280 13.74 -1.30 -2.97
C VAL A 280 14.47 -0.62 -4.13
N ILE A 281 15.14 -1.43 -4.96
CA ILE A 281 15.73 -0.99 -6.22
C ILE A 281 14.63 -0.98 -7.27
N LEU A 282 14.34 0.20 -7.83
CA LEU A 282 13.24 0.37 -8.76
C LEU A 282 13.56 -0.17 -10.16
N PRO A 283 12.58 -0.78 -10.85
CA PRO A 283 12.75 -1.26 -12.22
C PRO A 283 13.12 -0.13 -13.20
N THR A 284 14.15 -0.38 -14.01
CA THR A 284 14.68 0.60 -14.98
C THR A 284 14.45 0.20 -16.45
N GLY A 285 13.79 -0.91 -16.70
CA GLY A 285 13.41 -1.35 -18.05
C GLY A 285 12.28 -0.49 -18.65
N PRO A 286 12.08 -0.56 -19.98
CA PRO A 286 11.02 0.17 -20.66
C PRO A 286 9.61 -0.17 -20.15
N GLY A 287 8.71 0.78 -20.19
CA GLY A 287 7.35 0.61 -19.66
C GLY A 287 7.36 0.53 -18.14
N LEU A 288 6.67 -0.45 -17.59
CA LEU A 288 6.68 -0.75 -16.16
C LEU A 288 7.99 -1.42 -15.71
N GLY A 289 8.84 -1.85 -16.66
CA GLY A 289 10.06 -2.60 -16.39
C GLY A 289 9.81 -4.08 -16.10
N MET A 290 8.59 -4.57 -16.30
CA MET A 290 8.21 -5.95 -16.09
C MET A 290 8.62 -6.82 -17.30
N GLU A 291 9.34 -7.90 -17.02
CA GLU A 291 9.72 -8.90 -18.02
C GLU A 291 9.00 -10.22 -17.76
N LEU A 292 8.28 -10.71 -18.79
CA LEU A 292 7.48 -11.94 -18.71
C LEU A 292 8.25 -13.13 -19.23
N ASN A 293 8.20 -14.24 -18.48
CA ASN A 293 8.66 -15.55 -18.95
C ASN A 293 7.67 -16.15 -19.93
N TRP A 294 7.82 -15.81 -21.20
CA TRP A 294 6.90 -16.22 -22.26
C TRP A 294 6.91 -17.75 -22.51
N ASP A 295 8.02 -18.44 -22.27
CA ASP A 295 8.10 -19.89 -22.41
C ASP A 295 7.18 -20.55 -21.37
N TYR A 296 7.29 -20.14 -20.11
CA TYR A 296 6.39 -20.62 -19.06
C TYR A 296 4.92 -20.29 -19.36
N ILE A 297 4.62 -19.06 -19.77
CA ILE A 297 3.25 -18.64 -20.08
C ILE A 297 2.67 -19.48 -21.21
N ASN A 298 3.41 -19.69 -22.29
CA ASN A 298 2.95 -20.47 -23.43
C ASN A 298 2.72 -21.95 -23.08
N ASP A 299 3.59 -22.52 -22.24
CA ASP A 299 3.47 -23.93 -21.82
C ASP A 299 2.27 -24.15 -20.87
N ASN A 300 1.82 -23.10 -20.18
CA ASN A 300 0.73 -23.13 -19.20
C ASN A 300 -0.56 -22.45 -19.69
N LEU A 301 -0.69 -22.16 -20.98
CA LEU A 301 -1.94 -21.62 -21.55
C LEU A 301 -3.12 -22.55 -21.26
N VAL A 302 -4.19 -22.01 -20.67
CA VAL A 302 -5.44 -22.74 -20.48
C VAL A 302 -6.07 -22.95 -21.85
N LYS A 303 -6.00 -24.19 -22.37
CA LYS A 303 -6.65 -24.59 -23.61
C LYS A 303 -8.15 -24.76 -23.31
N ASP A 304 -8.97 -23.99 -24.01
CA ASP A 304 -10.43 -24.08 -24.01
C ASP A 304 -11.18 -23.47 -22.81
N GLN A 305 -11.28 -22.18 -22.79
CA GLN A 305 -12.48 -21.51 -22.28
C GLN A 305 -12.99 -20.48 -23.29
N GLY A 306 -13.41 -20.94 -24.45
CA GLY A 306 -14.43 -20.40 -25.37
C GLY A 306 -14.54 -18.88 -25.60
N MET A 307 -13.55 -18.07 -25.26
CA MET A 307 -13.53 -16.64 -25.55
C MET A 307 -12.24 -16.23 -26.25
N ILE A 308 -12.07 -16.72 -27.45
CA ILE A 308 -11.14 -16.10 -28.40
C ILE A 308 -11.89 -14.91 -28.99
N LEU A 309 -11.64 -13.70 -28.46
CA LEU A 309 -11.90 -12.48 -29.20
C LEU A 309 -11.02 -12.54 -30.47
N LYS A 310 -11.62 -12.94 -31.60
CA LYS A 310 -11.00 -12.68 -32.89
C LYS A 310 -11.12 -11.20 -33.14
N ILE A 311 -10.00 -10.47 -32.97
CA ILE A 311 -9.82 -9.11 -33.45
C ILE A 311 -9.66 -9.14 -34.94
#